data_fe5c12c07786cde805f0af591de09d46
#
_entry.id   fe5c12c07786cde805f0af591de09d46
#
_cell.length_a   1.000
_cell.length_b   1.000
_cell.length_c   1.000
_cell.angle_alpha   90.00
_cell.angle_beta   90.00
_cell.angle_gamma   90.00
#
_symmetry.space_group_name_H-M   'P 1'
#
loop_
_entity.id
_entity.type
_entity.pdbx_description
1 polymer ?
#
loop_
_entity_poly.entity_id
_entity_poly.type
_entity_poly.pdbx_seq_one_letter_code
_entity_poly.pdbx_strand_id
1 'polypeptide(L)'
;MENSNLVKNTFELHPFFFGVFTTIFIFAFNIHIVKFQDLALPFLIIIGTIVILTIPIRFVLKNSKKTAFIITISLIIFFSYGHFYDIIETQMDSLSHKILLPIFLIPFLIGIIYFIKTKRKLDSATKIVNGVGFVIILISVINIGVYFIDTESNNTINEINDEQGIGNSIHENKNYPDVYYIILDGYAGPES
;
A
#
# COMPACT_ATOMS: atom_id res chain seq x y z
N MET A 1 47.07 -0.76 17.74
CA MET A 1 45.65 -1.14 17.85
C MET A 1 44.94 -0.67 16.59
N GLU A 2 44.84 -1.54 15.62
CA GLU A 2 44.28 -1.26 14.30
C GLU A 2 42.77 -1.39 14.40
N ASN A 3 42.10 -0.25 14.48
CA ASN A 3 40.64 -0.20 14.39
C ASN A 3 40.24 -0.57 12.96
N SER A 4 39.99 -1.84 12.71
CA SER A 4 39.33 -2.34 11.54
C SER A 4 37.90 -1.77 11.54
N ASN A 5 37.71 -0.59 10.96
CA ASN A 5 36.45 -0.07 10.57
C ASN A 5 35.85 -1.02 9.52
N LEU A 6 35.22 -2.08 10.00
CA LEU A 6 34.26 -2.85 9.20
C LEU A 6 33.17 -1.88 8.77
N VAL A 7 33.34 -1.30 7.59
CA VAL A 7 32.27 -0.57 6.89
C VAL A 7 31.18 -1.61 6.65
N LYS A 8 30.25 -1.72 7.62
CA LYS A 8 29.07 -2.54 7.46
C LYS A 8 28.34 -2.02 6.22
N ASN A 9 28.48 -2.74 5.11
CA ASN A 9 27.72 -2.45 3.90
C ASN A 9 26.25 -2.44 4.28
N THR A 10 25.63 -1.27 4.23
CA THR A 10 24.20 -1.12 4.51
C THR A 10 23.46 -1.46 3.23
N PHE A 11 22.71 -2.54 3.23
CA PHE A 11 21.84 -2.92 2.11
C PHE A 11 20.71 -1.91 1.94
N GLU A 12 20.42 -1.59 0.70
CA GLU A 12 19.35 -0.68 0.29
C GLU A 12 18.04 -1.45 0.14
N LEU A 13 17.35 -1.78 1.26
CA LEU A 13 16.11 -2.56 1.27
C LEU A 13 14.86 -1.68 1.18
N HIS A 14 14.96 -0.40 1.50
CA HIS A 14 13.81 0.49 1.59
C HIS A 14 12.95 0.58 0.30
N PRO A 15 13.46 0.50 -0.94
CA PRO A 15 12.57 0.49 -2.10
C PRO A 15 11.61 -0.71 -2.08
N PHE A 16 12.12 -1.88 -1.67
CA PHE A 16 11.31 -3.09 -1.54
C PHE A 16 10.31 -2.97 -0.40
N PHE A 17 10.73 -2.45 0.75
CA PHE A 17 9.83 -2.25 1.89
C PHE A 17 8.66 -1.32 1.53
N PHE A 18 8.93 -0.19 0.90
CA PHE A 18 7.87 0.74 0.51
C PHE A 18 6.98 0.18 -0.61
N GLY A 19 7.53 -0.55 -1.57
CA GLY A 19 6.73 -1.21 -2.61
C GLY A 19 5.84 -2.32 -2.03
N VAL A 20 6.41 -3.19 -1.22
CA VAL A 20 5.69 -4.29 -0.56
C VAL A 20 4.63 -3.76 0.40
N PHE A 21 4.98 -2.74 1.20
CA PHE A 21 4.03 -2.07 2.09
C PHE A 21 2.77 -1.63 1.35
N THR A 22 2.92 -0.98 0.20
CA THR A 22 1.76 -0.49 -0.57
C THR A 22 0.81 -1.62 -0.95
N THR A 23 1.36 -2.75 -1.40
CA THR A 23 0.54 -3.92 -1.77
C THR A 23 -0.17 -4.52 -0.55
N ILE A 24 0.54 -4.66 0.57
CA ILE A 24 -0.04 -5.18 1.82
C ILE A 24 -1.09 -4.22 2.37
N PHE A 25 -0.84 -2.91 2.31
CA PHE A 25 -1.77 -1.88 2.80
C PHE A 25 -3.09 -1.90 2.01
N ILE A 26 -3.03 -1.93 0.67
CA ILE A 26 -4.23 -2.01 -0.17
C ILE A 26 -4.99 -3.29 0.13
N PHE A 27 -4.31 -4.42 0.31
CA PHE A 27 -4.94 -5.67 0.70
C PHE A 27 -5.62 -5.57 2.07
N ALA A 28 -4.92 -5.07 3.08
CA ALA A 28 -5.47 -4.92 4.43
C ALA A 28 -6.74 -4.05 4.45
N PHE A 29 -6.78 -3.03 3.60
CA PHE A 29 -7.95 -2.15 3.47
C PHE A 29 -9.13 -2.82 2.74
N ASN A 30 -8.86 -3.81 1.89
CA ASN A 30 -9.86 -4.52 1.07
C ASN A 30 -9.99 -6.00 1.43
N ILE A 31 -9.58 -6.39 2.64
CA ILE A 31 -9.47 -7.79 3.07
C ILE A 31 -10.82 -8.55 3.04
N HIS A 32 -11.95 -7.83 3.10
CA HIS A 32 -13.29 -8.40 2.99
C HIS A 32 -13.67 -8.82 1.56
N ILE A 33 -12.98 -8.27 0.55
CA ILE A 33 -13.34 -8.43 -0.87
C ILE A 33 -12.25 -9.19 -1.64
N VAL A 34 -10.97 -8.95 -1.29
CA VAL A 34 -9.80 -9.47 -2.00
C VAL A 34 -9.29 -10.74 -1.33
N LYS A 35 -9.11 -11.80 -2.11
CA LYS A 35 -8.54 -13.05 -1.61
C LYS A 35 -7.01 -12.95 -1.50
N PHE A 36 -6.43 -13.68 -0.55
CA PHE A 36 -4.98 -13.72 -0.37
C PHE A 36 -4.21 -14.14 -1.64
N GLN A 37 -4.81 -15.00 -2.45
CA GLN A 37 -4.22 -15.46 -3.73
C GLN A 37 -4.05 -14.33 -4.74
N ASP A 38 -4.90 -13.31 -4.68
CA ASP A 38 -4.89 -12.17 -5.61
C ASP A 38 -3.71 -11.21 -5.35
N LEU A 39 -3.02 -11.36 -4.22
CA LEU A 39 -1.81 -10.60 -3.90
C LEU A 39 -0.61 -10.96 -4.77
N ALA A 40 -0.54 -12.17 -5.29
CA ALA A 40 0.66 -12.65 -5.99
C ALA A 40 1.01 -11.77 -7.20
N LEU A 41 0.02 -11.40 -8.00
CA LEU A 41 0.24 -10.59 -9.19
C LEU A 41 0.70 -9.15 -8.86
N PRO A 42 0.05 -8.37 -7.97
CA PRO A 42 0.56 -7.07 -7.55
C PRO A 42 1.97 -7.12 -6.96
N PHE A 43 2.29 -8.12 -6.15
CA PHE A 43 3.64 -8.32 -5.63
C PHE A 43 4.68 -8.48 -6.74
N LEU A 44 4.40 -9.35 -7.71
CA LEU A 44 5.31 -9.57 -8.84
C LEU A 44 5.49 -8.31 -9.68
N ILE A 45 4.42 -7.57 -9.92
CA ILE A 45 4.47 -6.31 -10.69
C ILE A 45 5.34 -5.28 -9.96
N ILE A 46 5.15 -5.11 -8.64
CA ILE A 46 5.91 -4.11 -7.87
C ILE A 46 7.39 -4.47 -7.79
N ILE A 47 7.71 -5.73 -7.48
CA ILE A 47 9.10 -6.21 -7.42
C ILE A 47 9.75 -6.09 -8.80
N GLY A 48 9.06 -6.51 -9.84
CA GLY A 48 9.51 -6.37 -11.23
C GLY A 48 9.78 -4.91 -11.60
N THR A 49 8.88 -3.99 -11.25
CA THR A 49 9.04 -2.56 -11.49
C THR A 49 10.28 -2.00 -10.77
N ILE A 50 10.47 -2.36 -9.48
CA ILE A 50 11.65 -1.93 -8.72
C ILE A 50 12.95 -2.42 -9.39
N VAL A 51 12.99 -3.68 -9.80
CA VAL A 51 14.18 -4.26 -10.46
C VAL A 51 14.43 -3.58 -11.80
N ILE A 52 13.40 -3.44 -12.64
CA ILE A 52 13.50 -2.80 -13.96
C ILE A 52 13.98 -1.35 -13.85
N LEU A 53 13.48 -0.59 -12.87
CA LEU A 53 13.91 0.80 -12.66
C LEU A 53 15.33 0.88 -12.05
N THR A 54 15.70 -0.08 -11.20
CA THR A 54 17.02 -0.09 -10.55
C THR A 54 18.15 -0.18 -11.58
N ILE A 55 18.02 -1.01 -12.60
CA ILE A 55 19.07 -1.26 -13.60
C ILE A 55 19.50 0.03 -14.32
N PRO A 56 18.62 0.75 -15.03
CA PRO A 56 19.02 1.94 -15.77
C PRO A 56 19.45 3.11 -14.87
N ILE A 57 18.75 3.31 -13.74
CA ILE A 57 19.08 4.41 -12.82
C ILE A 57 20.47 4.16 -12.20
N ARG A 58 20.77 2.93 -11.80
CA ARG A 58 22.07 2.57 -11.25
C ARG A 58 23.19 2.68 -12.29
N PHE A 59 22.92 2.35 -13.53
CA PHE A 59 23.87 2.49 -14.63
C PHE A 59 24.27 3.96 -14.84
N VAL A 60 23.28 4.87 -14.77
CA VAL A 60 23.51 6.32 -14.93
C VAL A 60 24.20 6.92 -13.70
N LEU A 61 23.71 6.63 -12.50
CA LEU A 61 24.18 7.28 -11.27
C LEU A 61 25.45 6.65 -10.69
N LYS A 62 25.76 5.41 -11.05
CA LYS A 62 26.89 4.62 -10.51
C LYS A 62 26.96 4.60 -8.99
N ASN A 63 25.80 4.79 -8.32
CA ASN A 63 25.69 4.85 -6.87
C ASN A 63 24.40 4.18 -6.40
N SER A 64 24.55 3.03 -5.74
CA SER A 64 23.44 2.18 -5.28
C SER A 64 22.49 2.91 -4.34
N LYS A 65 23.02 3.65 -3.36
CA LYS A 65 22.20 4.34 -2.36
C LYS A 65 21.38 5.46 -2.96
N LYS A 66 21.97 6.26 -3.86
CA LYS A 66 21.23 7.29 -4.60
C LYS A 66 20.12 6.68 -5.44
N THR A 67 20.42 5.59 -6.14
CA THR A 67 19.43 4.84 -6.92
C THR A 67 18.27 4.39 -6.05
N ALA A 68 18.55 3.78 -4.92
CA ALA A 68 17.52 3.31 -4.00
C ALA A 68 16.63 4.44 -3.47
N PHE A 69 17.22 5.59 -3.09
CA PHE A 69 16.43 6.75 -2.66
C PHE A 69 15.53 7.31 -3.76
N ILE A 70 16.02 7.38 -5.00
CA ILE A 70 15.22 7.85 -6.14
C ILE A 70 14.04 6.91 -6.39
N ILE A 71 14.27 5.60 -6.35
CA ILE A 71 13.19 4.61 -6.52
C ILE A 71 12.18 4.73 -5.38
N THR A 72 12.64 4.84 -4.13
CA THR A 72 11.74 4.97 -2.99
C THR A 72 10.87 6.22 -3.08
N ILE A 73 11.45 7.37 -3.41
CA ILE A 73 10.65 8.59 -3.54
C ILE A 73 9.68 8.52 -4.73
N SER A 74 10.09 7.84 -5.82
CA SER A 74 9.20 7.59 -6.96
C SER A 74 8.00 6.75 -6.56
N LEU A 75 8.21 5.67 -5.81
CA LEU A 75 7.13 4.82 -5.30
C LEU A 75 6.21 5.58 -4.34
N ILE A 76 6.77 6.31 -3.38
CA ILE A 76 5.98 7.08 -2.42
C ILE A 76 5.09 8.07 -3.13
N ILE A 77 5.65 8.86 -4.06
CA ILE A 77 4.89 9.89 -4.77
C ILE A 77 3.85 9.27 -5.69
N PHE A 78 4.20 8.21 -6.41
CA PHE A 78 3.28 7.52 -7.32
C PHE A 78 2.05 6.98 -6.58
N PHE A 79 2.26 6.25 -5.48
CA PHE A 79 1.15 5.68 -4.72
C PHE A 79 0.37 6.72 -3.92
N SER A 80 1.05 7.74 -3.40
CA SER A 80 0.37 8.84 -2.71
C SER A 80 -0.52 9.65 -3.63
N TYR A 81 -0.13 9.82 -4.90
CA TYR A 81 -0.92 10.60 -5.87
C TYR A 81 -2.34 10.09 -6.01
N GLY A 82 -2.53 8.78 -6.25
CA GLY A 82 -3.86 8.19 -6.40
C GLY A 82 -4.70 8.38 -5.14
N HIS A 83 -4.13 8.08 -3.99
CA HIS A 83 -4.83 8.19 -2.71
C HIS A 83 -5.26 9.63 -2.37
N PHE A 84 -4.39 10.60 -2.64
CA PHE A 84 -4.74 12.01 -2.47
C PHE A 84 -5.78 12.49 -3.49
N TYR A 85 -5.72 11.98 -4.73
CA TYR A 85 -6.71 12.30 -5.74
C TYR A 85 -8.10 11.86 -5.31
N ASP A 86 -8.27 10.62 -4.86
CA ASP A 86 -9.56 10.09 -4.40
C ASP A 86 -10.14 10.88 -3.22
N ILE A 87 -9.30 11.28 -2.25
CA ILE A 87 -9.74 12.08 -1.09
C ILE A 87 -10.23 13.46 -1.54
N ILE A 88 -9.55 14.08 -2.49
CA ILE A 88 -9.87 15.44 -2.92
C ILE A 88 -11.07 15.45 -3.85
N GLU A 89 -11.20 14.47 -4.74
CA GLU A 89 -12.34 14.34 -5.64
C GLU A 89 -13.65 14.21 -4.88
N THR A 90 -13.67 13.49 -3.75
CA THR A 90 -14.86 13.35 -2.90
C THR A 90 -15.27 14.64 -2.20
N GLN A 91 -14.38 15.62 -2.06
CA GLN A 91 -14.64 16.87 -1.34
C GLN A 91 -14.75 18.10 -2.24
N MET A 92 -14.21 18.04 -3.45
CA MET A 92 -14.12 19.17 -4.39
C MET A 92 -14.34 18.71 -5.82
N ASP A 93 -15.55 18.86 -6.35
CA ASP A 93 -15.93 18.50 -7.72
C ASP A 93 -15.08 19.17 -8.83
N SER A 94 -14.28 20.16 -8.50
CA SER A 94 -13.53 20.98 -9.47
C SER A 94 -12.02 20.77 -9.51
N LEU A 95 -11.46 19.90 -8.64
CA LEU A 95 -10.00 19.72 -8.61
C LEU A 95 -9.56 18.73 -9.69
N SER A 96 -9.16 19.29 -10.82
CA SER A 96 -8.67 18.53 -11.96
C SER A 96 -7.25 18.00 -11.72
N HIS A 97 -6.90 16.86 -12.35
CA HIS A 97 -5.53 16.35 -12.49
C HIS A 97 -4.53 17.45 -12.92
N LYS A 98 -5.00 18.49 -13.62
CA LYS A 98 -4.17 19.64 -14.06
C LYS A 98 -3.54 20.41 -12.88
N ILE A 99 -4.20 20.42 -11.70
CA ILE A 99 -3.69 21.11 -10.51
C ILE A 99 -2.91 20.14 -9.63
N LEU A 100 -3.42 18.94 -9.44
CA LEU A 100 -2.80 17.95 -8.53
C LEU A 100 -1.47 17.43 -9.08
N LEU A 101 -1.38 17.20 -10.39
CA LEU A 101 -0.17 16.66 -11.01
C LEU A 101 1.05 17.57 -10.81
N PRO A 102 1.02 18.90 -11.03
CA PRO A 102 2.14 19.77 -10.71
C PRO A 102 2.52 19.77 -9.22
N ILE A 103 1.54 19.69 -8.30
CA ILE A 103 1.79 19.66 -6.86
C ILE A 103 2.63 18.43 -6.47
N PHE A 104 2.42 17.29 -7.08
CA PHE A 104 3.21 16.09 -6.86
C PHE A 104 4.50 16.04 -7.67
N LEU A 105 4.48 16.58 -8.91
CA LEU A 105 5.63 16.56 -9.81
C LEU A 105 6.76 17.47 -9.33
N ILE A 106 6.44 18.65 -8.79
CA ILE A 106 7.46 19.60 -8.32
C ILE A 106 8.32 19.00 -7.20
N PRO A 107 7.77 18.53 -6.05
CA PRO A 107 8.57 17.91 -5.01
C PRO A 107 9.28 16.63 -5.46
N PHE A 108 8.69 15.88 -6.39
CA PHE A 108 9.32 14.73 -7.01
C PHE A 108 10.62 15.11 -7.76
N LEU A 109 10.55 16.11 -8.63
CA LEU A 109 11.72 16.60 -9.38
C LEU A 109 12.78 17.20 -8.44
N ILE A 110 12.36 17.95 -7.42
CA ILE A 110 13.28 18.49 -6.41
C ILE A 110 13.98 17.33 -5.68
N GLY A 111 13.28 16.29 -5.28
CA GLY A 111 13.85 15.11 -4.63
C GLY A 111 14.86 14.39 -5.51
N ILE A 112 14.54 14.15 -6.77
CA ILE A 112 15.46 13.53 -7.74
C ILE A 112 16.72 14.37 -7.90
N ILE A 113 16.59 15.69 -8.16
CA ILE A 113 17.73 16.60 -8.32
C ILE A 113 18.60 16.63 -7.06
N TYR A 114 17.97 16.63 -5.88
CA TYR A 114 18.68 16.57 -4.61
C TYR A 114 19.52 15.29 -4.49
N PHE A 115 18.96 14.12 -4.75
CA PHE A 115 19.71 12.86 -4.64
C PHE A 115 20.78 12.71 -5.72
N ILE A 116 20.57 13.23 -6.93
CA ILE A 116 21.60 13.25 -7.97
C ILE A 116 22.79 14.12 -7.53
N LYS A 117 22.52 15.33 -7.03
CA LYS A 117 23.57 16.32 -6.72
C LYS A 117 24.22 16.14 -5.36
N THR A 118 23.58 15.45 -4.41
CA THR A 118 24.10 15.32 -3.05
C THR A 118 25.46 14.63 -3.02
N LYS A 119 26.38 15.20 -2.26
CA LYS A 119 27.70 14.62 -1.94
C LYS A 119 27.73 13.98 -0.55
N ARG A 120 26.61 14.00 0.18
CA ARG A 120 26.54 13.45 1.55
C ARG A 120 26.59 11.94 1.53
N LYS A 121 27.17 11.37 2.58
CA LYS A 121 27.12 9.92 2.84
C LYS A 121 25.68 9.54 3.23
N LEU A 122 25.07 8.62 2.49
CA LEU A 122 23.68 8.23 2.68
C LEU A 122 23.53 7.01 3.60
N ASP A 123 24.60 6.51 4.22
CA ASP A 123 24.57 5.31 5.05
C ASP A 123 23.59 5.40 6.21
N SER A 124 23.67 6.49 6.97
CA SER A 124 22.76 6.72 8.12
C SER A 124 21.31 6.90 7.65
N ALA A 125 21.09 7.65 6.58
CA ALA A 125 19.76 7.83 6.01
C ALA A 125 19.19 6.48 5.52
N THR A 126 19.98 5.65 4.84
CA THR A 126 19.56 4.31 4.41
C THR A 126 19.13 3.44 5.59
N LYS A 127 19.88 3.46 6.70
CA LYS A 127 19.50 2.70 7.90
C LYS A 127 18.16 3.17 8.48
N ILE A 128 17.98 4.48 8.58
CA ILE A 128 16.74 5.06 9.12
C ILE A 128 15.56 4.69 8.23
N VAL A 129 15.68 4.89 6.91
CA VAL A 129 14.59 4.63 5.97
C VAL A 129 14.28 3.13 5.85
N ASN A 130 15.29 2.25 5.92
CA ASN A 130 15.07 0.81 6.05
C ASN A 130 14.29 0.47 7.33
N GLY A 131 14.66 1.08 8.47
CA GLY A 131 13.96 0.88 9.74
C GLY A 131 12.51 1.32 9.67
N VAL A 132 12.24 2.51 9.12
CA VAL A 132 10.88 3.00 8.91
C VAL A 132 10.10 2.05 8.00
N GLY A 133 10.66 1.65 6.86
CA GLY A 133 10.02 0.74 5.93
C GLY A 133 9.70 -0.62 6.58
N PHE A 134 10.59 -1.15 7.40
CA PHE A 134 10.34 -2.37 8.14
C PHE A 134 9.18 -2.23 9.15
N VAL A 135 9.16 -1.14 9.92
CA VAL A 135 8.12 -0.90 10.93
C VAL A 135 6.73 -0.76 10.29
N ILE A 136 6.61 -0.04 9.18
CA ILE A 136 5.29 0.13 8.51
C ILE A 136 4.77 -1.19 7.93
N ILE A 137 5.64 -2.07 7.41
CA ILE A 137 5.25 -3.42 6.99
C ILE A 137 4.77 -4.22 8.20
N LEU A 138 5.51 -4.17 9.30
CA LEU A 138 5.17 -4.93 10.52
C LEU A 138 3.79 -4.52 11.06
N ILE A 139 3.47 -3.22 11.10
CA ILE A 139 2.15 -2.72 11.49
C ILE A 139 1.07 -3.26 10.55
N SER A 140 1.30 -3.25 9.23
CA SER A 140 0.34 -3.76 8.26
C SER A 140 0.07 -5.25 8.41
N VAL A 141 1.12 -6.04 8.67
CA VAL A 141 1.00 -7.49 8.91
C VAL A 141 0.24 -7.77 10.20
N ILE A 142 0.49 -6.99 11.27
CA ILE A 142 -0.25 -7.12 12.53
C ILE A 142 -1.74 -6.84 12.31
N ASN A 143 -2.09 -5.78 11.58
CA ASN A 143 -3.49 -5.46 11.28
C ASN A 143 -4.21 -6.59 10.54
N ILE A 144 -3.54 -7.21 9.55
CA ILE A 144 -4.07 -8.39 8.87
C ILE A 144 -4.25 -9.56 9.85
N GLY A 145 -3.27 -9.81 10.71
CA GLY A 145 -3.33 -10.87 11.71
C GLY A 145 -4.51 -10.69 12.68
N VAL A 146 -4.72 -9.49 13.19
CA VAL A 146 -5.85 -9.16 14.08
C VAL A 146 -7.18 -9.43 13.36
N TYR A 147 -7.31 -9.00 12.10
CA TYR A 147 -8.52 -9.25 11.33
C TYR A 147 -8.88 -10.75 11.23
N PHE A 148 -7.89 -11.61 10.96
CA PHE A 148 -8.14 -13.05 10.86
C PHE A 148 -8.54 -13.66 12.22
N ILE A 149 -7.92 -13.23 13.32
CA ILE A 149 -8.26 -13.68 14.66
C ILE A 149 -9.71 -13.29 15.02
N ASP A 150 -10.10 -12.06 14.76
CA ASP A 150 -11.45 -11.57 15.04
C ASP A 150 -12.50 -12.30 14.20
N THR A 151 -12.20 -12.59 12.94
CA THR A 151 -13.11 -13.34 12.06
C THR A 151 -13.31 -14.78 12.53
N GLU A 152 -12.24 -15.45 12.92
CA GLU A 152 -12.30 -16.83 13.44
C GLU A 152 -13.07 -16.88 14.77
N SER A 153 -12.84 -15.94 15.67
CA SER A 153 -13.54 -15.82 16.94
C SER A 153 -15.05 -15.64 16.76
N ASN A 154 -15.45 -14.75 15.82
CA ASN A 154 -16.87 -14.52 15.53
C ASN A 154 -17.56 -15.73 14.90
N ASN A 155 -16.86 -16.46 14.03
CA ASN A 155 -17.39 -17.70 13.45
C ASN A 155 -17.61 -18.77 14.52
N THR A 156 -16.65 -18.94 15.42
CA THR A 156 -16.77 -19.90 16.53
C THR A 156 -17.93 -19.57 17.49
N ILE A 157 -18.14 -18.28 17.78
CA ILE A 157 -19.26 -17.84 18.62
C ILE A 157 -20.60 -18.11 17.91
N ASN A 158 -20.69 -17.90 16.62
CA ASN A 158 -21.89 -18.18 15.86
C ASN A 158 -22.20 -19.68 15.79
N GLU A 159 -21.20 -20.53 15.58
CA GLU A 159 -21.35 -21.99 15.63
C GLU A 159 -21.82 -22.47 16.99
N ILE A 160 -21.28 -21.97 18.10
CA ILE A 160 -21.69 -22.33 19.47
C ILE A 160 -23.14 -21.87 19.70
N ASN A 161 -23.54 -20.70 19.23
CA ASN A 161 -24.91 -20.21 19.40
C ASN A 161 -25.90 -21.04 18.59
N ASP A 162 -25.54 -21.49 17.40
CA ASP A 162 -26.37 -22.37 16.56
C ASP A 162 -26.50 -23.77 17.18
N GLU A 163 -25.41 -24.34 17.70
CA GLU A 163 -25.46 -25.64 18.41
C GLU A 163 -26.27 -25.59 19.70
N GLN A 164 -26.25 -24.48 20.43
CA GLN A 164 -27.01 -24.28 21.66
C GLN A 164 -28.47 -23.86 21.43
N GLY A 165 -28.88 -23.68 20.17
CA GLY A 165 -30.25 -23.29 19.82
C GLY A 165 -30.63 -21.87 20.26
N ILE A 166 -29.66 -21.06 20.71
CA ILE A 166 -29.89 -19.69 21.18
C ILE A 166 -30.19 -18.74 20.02
N GLY A 167 -29.76 -19.06 18.80
CA GLY A 167 -30.04 -18.30 17.59
C GLY A 167 -31.43 -18.48 17.00
N ASN A 168 -32.11 -19.56 17.33
CA ASN A 168 -33.39 -19.93 16.70
C ASN A 168 -34.66 -19.44 17.41
N SER A 169 -34.54 -18.66 18.48
CA SER A 169 -35.73 -18.19 19.21
C SER A 169 -36.39 -16.93 18.64
N ILE A 170 -35.92 -16.40 17.50
CA ILE A 170 -36.52 -15.21 16.84
C ILE A 170 -37.18 -15.53 15.50
N HIS A 171 -37.17 -16.78 15.06
CA HIS A 171 -38.01 -17.20 13.94
C HIS A 171 -39.42 -17.55 14.42
N GLU A 172 -40.11 -16.60 15.02
CA GLU A 172 -41.54 -16.60 15.01
C GLU A 172 -42.00 -16.52 13.55
N ASN A 173 -42.70 -17.51 13.13
CA ASN A 173 -43.22 -17.76 11.77
C ASN A 173 -44.06 -16.58 11.26
N LYS A 174 -43.42 -15.46 10.94
CA LYS A 174 -44.04 -14.32 10.25
C LYS A 174 -43.64 -14.43 8.79
N ASN A 175 -44.62 -14.80 7.95
CA ASN A 175 -44.55 -14.70 6.49
C ASN A 175 -44.31 -13.24 6.08
N TYR A 176 -43.08 -12.77 6.15
CA TYR A 176 -42.71 -11.52 5.52
C TYR A 176 -42.42 -11.79 4.05
N PRO A 177 -42.95 -10.98 3.10
CA PRO A 177 -42.56 -11.10 1.71
C PRO A 177 -41.07 -10.77 1.54
N ASP A 178 -40.39 -11.52 0.66
CA ASP A 178 -39.03 -11.24 0.29
C ASP A 178 -38.95 -9.84 -0.37
N VAL A 179 -38.10 -8.97 0.19
CA VAL A 179 -37.89 -7.62 -0.38
C VAL A 179 -36.59 -7.64 -1.19
N TYR A 180 -36.73 -7.58 -2.52
CA TYR A 180 -35.59 -7.48 -3.42
C TYR A 180 -35.31 -6.00 -3.70
N TYR A 181 -34.13 -5.54 -3.32
CA TYR A 181 -33.62 -4.21 -3.67
C TYR A 181 -32.69 -4.33 -4.88
N ILE A 182 -33.20 -4.02 -6.08
CA ILE A 182 -32.45 -4.10 -7.33
C ILE A 182 -31.88 -2.70 -7.63
N ILE A 183 -30.59 -2.51 -7.48
CA ILE A 183 -29.88 -1.30 -7.93
C ILE A 183 -29.43 -1.56 -9.36
N LEU A 184 -29.99 -0.85 -10.32
CA LEU A 184 -29.52 -0.85 -11.71
C LEU A 184 -28.29 0.08 -11.78
N ASP A 185 -27.10 -0.50 -11.57
CA ASP A 185 -25.85 0.22 -11.75
C ASP A 185 -25.51 0.24 -13.26
N GLY A 186 -25.29 1.43 -13.80
CA GLY A 186 -24.84 1.59 -15.18
C GLY A 186 -25.92 1.93 -16.21
N TYR A 187 -27.11 2.44 -15.83
CA TYR A 187 -28.00 3.06 -16.77
C TYR A 187 -27.38 4.38 -17.27
N ALA A 188 -26.78 4.32 -18.46
CA ALA A 188 -26.41 5.53 -19.19
C ALA A 188 -27.74 6.30 -19.47
N GLY A 189 -27.85 7.49 -18.90
CA GLY A 189 -28.98 8.39 -19.22
C GLY A 189 -29.02 8.66 -20.71
N PRO A 190 -30.20 8.94 -21.27
CA PRO A 190 -30.26 9.30 -22.66
C PRO A 190 -29.44 10.55 -22.91
N GLU A 191 -28.46 10.44 -23.84
CA GLU A 191 -27.69 11.57 -24.32
C GLU A 191 -28.68 12.63 -24.85
N SER A 192 -28.71 13.78 -24.21
CA SER A 192 -29.37 14.99 -24.69
C SER A 192 -28.29 16.00 -25.11
#